data_a1bd8c579b1fb0bad6e6fa0f93939942
#
_entry.id   a1bd8c579b1fb0bad6e6fa0f93939942
#
_cell.length_a   1.000
_cell.length_b   1.000
_cell.length_c   1.000
_cell.angle_alpha   90.00
_cell.angle_beta   90.00
_cell.angle_gamma   90.00
#
_symmetry.space_group_name_H-M   'P 1'
#
loop_
_entity.id
_entity.type
_entity.pdbx_description
1 polymer ?
#
loop_
_entity_poly.entity_id
_entity_poly.type
_entity_poly.pdbx_seq_one_letter_code
_entity_poly.pdbx_strand_id
1 'polypeptide(L)'
;LIKSKKIFKMHFIHNCFSQLYFKSDTTAQELAVWNDPANDKGLIATLYLGNAEAVENADESIELLYKSSVIKPGRMLTIVDMVRGLKAGDYDATIIYTPVDDFGNIYGSLITPVKLHVAKDWTRKSDGKWAPVE
;
A
#
# COMPACT_ATOMS: atom_id res chain seq x y z
N LEU A 1 4.39 -27.81 -24.32
CA LEU A 1 4.74 -27.87 -22.89
C LEU A 1 4.08 -26.73 -22.13
N ILE A 2 3.25 -27.09 -21.21
CA ILE A 2 2.59 -26.10 -20.34
C ILE A 2 3.54 -25.84 -19.18
N LYS A 3 4.07 -24.63 -19.12
CA LYS A 3 4.79 -24.19 -17.92
C LYS A 3 3.78 -23.82 -16.85
N SER A 4 3.89 -24.40 -15.67
CA SER A 4 3.10 -23.98 -14.55
C SER A 4 3.43 -22.53 -14.22
N LYS A 5 2.40 -21.69 -14.14
CA LYS A 5 2.58 -20.30 -13.72
C LYS A 5 2.73 -20.27 -12.21
N LYS A 6 3.77 -19.62 -11.75
CA LYS A 6 3.99 -19.39 -10.32
C LYS A 6 2.97 -18.35 -9.84
N ILE A 7 2.24 -18.68 -8.80
CA ILE A 7 1.28 -17.77 -8.20
C ILE A 7 2.03 -16.72 -7.40
N PHE A 8 1.77 -15.45 -7.68
CA PHE A 8 2.35 -14.35 -6.90
C PHE A 8 1.67 -14.27 -5.54
N LYS A 9 2.48 -14.30 -4.48
CA LYS A 9 1.99 -14.29 -3.11
C LYS A 9 2.09 -12.90 -2.51
N MET A 10 0.98 -12.42 -1.96
CA MET A 10 0.93 -11.17 -1.22
C MET A 10 0.72 -11.46 0.26
N HIS A 11 1.61 -10.91 1.08
CA HIS A 11 1.52 -11.00 2.53
C HIS A 11 1.53 -9.60 3.13
N PHE A 12 0.62 -9.38 4.05
CA PHE A 12 0.57 -8.16 4.84
C PHE A 12 1.01 -8.47 6.27
N ILE A 13 1.82 -7.59 6.84
CA ILE A 13 2.35 -7.77 8.20
C ILE A 13 1.29 -7.52 9.26
N HIS A 14 0.32 -6.65 8.96
CA HIS A 14 -0.76 -6.31 9.86
C HIS A 14 -2.04 -7.06 9.47
N ASN A 15 -2.83 -7.45 10.46
CA ASN A 15 -4.09 -8.17 10.25
C ASN A 15 -5.19 -7.30 9.65
N CYS A 16 -4.99 -6.01 9.52
CA CYS A 16 -5.98 -5.07 9.01
C CYS A 16 -5.55 -4.55 7.64
N PHE A 17 -5.70 -5.36 6.60
CA PHE A 17 -5.32 -5.01 5.24
C PHE A 17 -6.12 -3.83 4.70
N SER A 18 -7.33 -3.62 5.20
CA SER A 18 -8.23 -2.56 4.77
C SER A 18 -8.10 -1.27 5.59
N GLN A 19 -7.20 -1.23 6.57
CA GLN A 19 -7.02 -0.08 7.46
C GLN A 19 -5.57 0.35 7.46
N LEU A 20 -5.34 1.65 7.25
CA LEU A 20 -4.03 2.26 7.38
C LEU A 20 -4.09 3.40 8.38
N TYR A 21 -3.01 3.61 9.14
CA TYR A 21 -2.93 4.63 10.18
C TYR A 21 -1.69 5.49 9.92
N PHE A 22 -1.91 6.70 9.44
CA PHE A 22 -0.85 7.65 9.10
C PHE A 22 -0.85 8.84 10.04
N LYS A 23 0.32 9.48 10.15
CA LYS A 23 0.46 10.73 10.91
C LYS A 23 0.13 11.91 10.03
N SER A 24 -0.53 12.92 10.62
CA SER A 24 -0.92 14.12 9.89
C SER A 24 0.26 15.05 9.64
N ASP A 25 0.16 15.81 8.56
CA ASP A 25 1.06 16.92 8.22
C ASP A 25 2.53 16.50 8.07
N THR A 26 2.78 15.25 7.70
CA THR A 26 4.12 14.74 7.40
C THR A 26 4.07 13.82 6.20
N THR A 27 5.15 13.78 5.43
CA THR A 27 5.27 12.87 4.28
C THR A 27 5.78 11.49 4.68
N ALA A 28 6.56 11.40 5.76
CA ALA A 28 7.12 10.14 6.22
C ALA A 28 6.07 9.31 6.95
N GLN A 29 5.80 8.10 6.46
CA GLN A 29 4.79 7.21 7.02
C GLN A 29 5.33 5.79 7.12
N GLU A 30 4.74 5.00 8.01
CA GLU A 30 5.00 3.57 8.09
C GLU A 30 3.99 2.82 7.23
N LEU A 31 4.50 2.03 6.30
CA LEU A 31 3.69 1.16 5.45
C LEU A 31 4.49 -0.10 5.14
N ALA A 32 4.06 -1.22 5.72
CA ALA A 32 4.76 -2.47 5.55
C ALA A 32 4.22 -3.24 4.34
N VAL A 33 5.08 -3.44 3.33
CA VAL A 33 4.78 -4.25 2.16
C VAL A 33 5.91 -5.29 2.00
N TRP A 34 5.53 -6.55 2.07
CA TRP A 34 6.45 -7.68 1.98
C TRP A 34 6.32 -8.36 0.63
N ASN A 35 7.45 -8.53 -0.07
CA ASN A 35 7.48 -9.37 -1.26
C ASN A 35 8.04 -10.73 -0.87
N ASP A 36 7.20 -11.76 -0.89
CA ASP A 36 7.57 -13.12 -0.48
C ASP A 36 8.80 -13.59 -1.27
N PRO A 37 9.82 -14.18 -0.61
CA PRO A 37 11.00 -14.68 -1.31
C PRO A 37 10.70 -15.83 -2.28
N ALA A 38 9.55 -16.48 -2.15
CA ALA A 38 9.10 -17.50 -3.12
C ALA A 38 8.63 -16.90 -4.44
N ASN A 39 8.36 -15.60 -4.49
CA ASN A 39 7.99 -14.94 -5.74
C ASN A 39 9.21 -14.80 -6.65
N ASP A 40 8.96 -14.84 -7.96
CA ASP A 40 9.99 -14.66 -8.99
C ASP A 40 9.93 -13.27 -9.64
N LYS A 41 9.07 -12.40 -9.16
CA LYS A 41 8.87 -11.04 -9.70
C LYS A 41 9.06 -10.00 -8.63
N GLY A 42 9.50 -8.82 -9.03
CA GLY A 42 9.46 -7.64 -8.20
C GLY A 42 8.04 -7.14 -8.00
N LEU A 43 7.87 -6.23 -7.06
CA LEU A 43 6.57 -5.68 -6.69
C LEU A 43 6.67 -4.17 -6.61
N ILE A 44 5.73 -3.47 -7.27
CA ILE A 44 5.55 -2.04 -7.11
C ILE A 44 4.26 -1.82 -6.33
N ALA A 45 4.33 -1.07 -5.23
CA ALA A 45 3.17 -0.65 -4.46
C ALA A 45 2.87 0.81 -4.76
N THR A 46 1.62 1.10 -5.13
CA THR A 46 1.17 2.45 -5.46
C THR A 46 -0.02 2.80 -4.59
N LEU A 47 0.05 3.93 -3.90
CA LEU A 47 -1.02 4.42 -3.03
C LEU A 47 -1.68 5.63 -3.66
N TYR A 48 -2.99 5.53 -3.86
CA TYR A 48 -3.82 6.63 -4.35
C TYR A 48 -4.79 7.09 -3.27
N LEU A 49 -5.01 8.40 -3.18
CA LEU A 49 -6.15 8.98 -2.49
C LEU A 49 -7.34 8.90 -3.43
N GLY A 50 -8.42 8.26 -2.98
CA GLY A 50 -9.60 7.97 -3.78
C GLY A 50 -10.01 6.52 -3.62
N ASN A 51 -11.29 6.21 -3.87
CA ASN A 51 -11.79 4.85 -3.75
C ASN A 51 -11.38 3.99 -4.95
N ALA A 52 -11.54 2.67 -4.82
CA ALA A 52 -11.09 1.72 -5.84
C ALA A 52 -11.78 1.93 -7.19
N GLU A 53 -13.07 2.27 -7.19
CA GLU A 53 -13.82 2.54 -8.42
C GLU A 53 -13.26 3.75 -9.16
N ALA A 54 -12.99 4.84 -8.44
CA ALA A 54 -12.40 6.05 -9.04
C ALA A 54 -11.01 5.76 -9.61
N VAL A 55 -10.22 4.94 -8.93
CA VAL A 55 -8.89 4.55 -9.40
C VAL A 55 -8.98 3.69 -10.67
N GLU A 56 -9.87 2.70 -10.69
CA GLU A 56 -10.09 1.86 -11.87
C GLU A 56 -10.53 2.66 -13.09
N ASN A 57 -11.36 3.67 -12.87
CA ASN A 57 -11.87 4.53 -13.94
C ASN A 57 -10.94 5.69 -14.30
N ALA A 58 -9.77 5.77 -13.65
CA ALA A 58 -8.82 6.88 -13.82
C ALA A 58 -9.50 8.25 -13.67
N ASP A 59 -10.37 8.37 -12.66
CA ASP A 59 -11.11 9.59 -12.36
C ASP A 59 -10.15 10.74 -12.02
N GLU A 60 -10.50 11.95 -12.44
CA GLU A 60 -9.67 13.14 -12.16
C GLU A 60 -9.57 13.47 -10.67
N SER A 61 -10.48 12.96 -9.85
CA SER A 61 -10.48 13.21 -8.41
C SER A 61 -9.42 12.42 -7.65
N ILE A 62 -8.82 11.39 -8.26
CA ILE A 62 -7.79 10.59 -7.57
C ILE A 62 -6.48 11.35 -7.52
N GLU A 63 -5.70 11.07 -6.48
CA GLU A 63 -4.40 11.70 -6.29
C GLU A 63 -3.35 10.64 -5.93
N LEU A 64 -2.25 10.64 -6.67
CA LEU A 64 -1.12 9.77 -6.34
C LEU A 64 -0.42 10.28 -5.08
N LEU A 65 -0.39 9.45 -4.03
CA LEU A 65 0.30 9.78 -2.78
C LEU A 65 1.69 9.15 -2.72
N TYR A 66 1.86 7.97 -3.29
CA TYR A 66 3.14 7.27 -3.22
C TYR A 66 3.22 6.18 -4.29
N LYS A 67 4.41 6.04 -4.88
CA LYS A 67 4.73 4.91 -5.76
C LYS A 67 6.12 4.40 -5.38
N SER A 68 6.21 3.13 -5.04
CA SER A 68 7.48 2.52 -4.63
C SER A 68 8.41 2.29 -5.83
N SER A 69 9.70 2.17 -5.55
CA SER A 69 10.59 1.46 -6.43
C SER A 69 10.27 -0.03 -6.38
N VAL A 70 10.90 -0.82 -7.23
CA VAL A 70 10.67 -2.26 -7.27
C VAL A 70 11.15 -2.90 -5.96
N ILE A 71 10.23 -3.58 -5.27
CA ILE A 71 10.53 -4.35 -4.08
C ILE A 71 10.89 -5.77 -4.54
N LYS A 72 12.14 -6.15 -4.39
CA LYS A 72 12.61 -7.47 -4.83
C LYS A 72 12.07 -8.58 -3.94
N PRO A 73 11.96 -9.83 -4.46
CA PRO A 73 11.58 -10.96 -3.61
C PRO A 73 12.45 -11.06 -2.35
N GLY A 74 11.81 -11.31 -1.22
CA GLY A 74 12.47 -11.36 0.09
C GLY A 74 12.74 -10.02 0.73
N ARG A 75 12.36 -8.92 0.08
CA ARG A 75 12.51 -7.57 0.62
C ARG A 75 11.20 -7.02 1.14
N MET A 76 11.32 -6.04 2.02
CA MET A 76 10.16 -5.40 2.65
C MET A 76 10.31 -3.89 2.58
N LEU A 77 9.24 -3.23 2.13
CA LEU A 77 9.07 -1.79 2.28
C LEU A 77 8.52 -1.53 3.69
N THR A 78 9.11 -0.62 4.44
CA THR A 78 8.67 -0.32 5.81
C THR A 78 8.33 1.14 6.03
N ILE A 79 9.00 2.03 5.32
CA ILE A 79 8.81 3.47 5.43
C ILE A 79 8.59 4.02 4.03
N VAL A 80 7.62 4.88 3.90
CA VAL A 80 7.32 5.56 2.65
C VAL A 80 7.42 7.06 2.85
N ASP A 81 7.86 7.76 1.81
CA ASP A 81 7.88 9.22 1.77
C ASP A 81 6.83 9.66 0.75
N MET A 82 5.69 10.10 1.24
CA MET A 82 4.57 10.49 0.38
C MET A 82 4.87 11.78 -0.37
N VAL A 83 4.15 12.00 -1.47
CA VAL A 83 4.22 13.23 -2.26
C VAL A 83 3.88 14.45 -1.41
N ARG A 84 2.94 14.31 -0.47
CA ARG A 84 2.57 15.35 0.49
C ARG A 84 2.00 14.76 1.75
N GLY A 85 1.98 15.55 2.82
CA GLY A 85 1.25 15.20 4.04
C GLY A 85 -0.26 15.41 3.90
N LEU A 86 -1.02 14.75 4.75
CA LEU A 86 -2.48 14.86 4.80
C LEU A 86 -2.91 15.51 6.12
N LYS A 87 -4.04 16.19 6.08
CA LYS A 87 -4.70 16.68 7.29
C LYS A 87 -5.33 15.52 8.05
N ALA A 88 -5.48 15.68 9.37
CA ALA A 88 -6.18 14.68 10.17
C ALA A 88 -7.60 14.45 9.63
N GLY A 89 -8.01 13.19 9.59
CA GLY A 89 -9.31 12.78 9.09
C GLY A 89 -9.29 11.35 8.60
N ASP A 90 -10.42 10.93 8.06
CA ASP A 90 -10.59 9.60 7.48
C ASP A 90 -10.79 9.75 5.97
N TYR A 91 -10.09 8.91 5.21
CA TYR A 91 -10.07 8.99 3.75
C TYR A 91 -10.30 7.61 3.15
N ASP A 92 -10.94 7.59 1.98
CA ASP A 92 -10.89 6.43 1.11
C ASP A 92 -9.59 6.47 0.30
N ALA A 93 -8.87 5.37 0.28
CA ALA A 93 -7.63 5.23 -0.46
C ALA A 93 -7.56 3.86 -1.14
N THR A 94 -6.63 3.71 -2.04
CA THR A 94 -6.45 2.47 -2.80
C THR A 94 -4.98 2.18 -2.95
N ILE A 95 -4.58 0.95 -2.63
CA ILE A 95 -3.24 0.47 -2.93
C ILE A 95 -3.32 -0.47 -4.13
N ILE A 96 -2.47 -0.24 -5.12
CA ILE A 96 -2.29 -1.15 -6.25
C ILE A 96 -0.97 -1.86 -6.10
N TYR A 97 -1.00 -3.19 -6.08
CA TYR A 97 0.18 -4.05 -6.06
C TYR A 97 0.41 -4.58 -7.46
N THR A 98 1.55 -4.25 -8.04
CA THR A 98 1.86 -4.57 -9.44
C THR A 98 3.12 -5.43 -9.51
N PRO A 99 3.00 -6.74 -9.82
CA PRO A 99 4.17 -7.58 -10.08
C PRO A 99 4.84 -7.17 -11.39
N VAL A 100 6.17 -7.08 -11.37
CA VAL A 100 6.96 -6.71 -12.54
C VAL A 100 8.16 -7.66 -12.69
N ASP A 101 8.54 -7.95 -13.93
CA ASP A 101 9.76 -8.71 -14.19
C ASP A 101 10.98 -7.79 -14.35
N ASP A 102 12.15 -8.40 -14.61
CA ASP A 102 13.40 -7.66 -14.75
C ASP A 102 13.43 -6.75 -15.99
N PHE A 103 12.51 -6.95 -16.92
CA PHE A 103 12.40 -6.16 -18.16
C PHE A 103 11.32 -5.07 -18.06
N GLY A 104 10.68 -4.92 -16.90
CA GLY A 104 9.61 -3.94 -16.70
C GLY A 104 8.23 -4.38 -17.17
N ASN A 105 8.06 -5.64 -17.56
CA ASN A 105 6.74 -6.15 -17.94
C ASN A 105 5.86 -6.33 -16.70
N ILE A 106 4.60 -5.91 -16.82
CA ILE A 106 3.61 -5.96 -15.75
C ILE A 106 2.77 -7.24 -15.88
N TYR A 107 2.54 -7.92 -14.76
CA TYR A 107 1.82 -9.19 -14.69
C TYR A 107 0.52 -9.05 -13.91
N GLY A 108 -0.35 -8.20 -14.39
CA GLY A 108 -1.59 -7.89 -13.71
C GLY A 108 -1.39 -6.90 -12.57
N SER A 109 -2.44 -6.68 -11.81
CA SER A 109 -2.41 -5.80 -10.64
C SER A 109 -3.47 -6.23 -9.66
N LEU A 110 -3.17 -6.13 -8.37
CA LEU A 110 -4.14 -6.31 -7.30
C LEU A 110 -4.54 -4.93 -6.78
N ILE A 111 -5.82 -4.60 -6.93
CA ILE A 111 -6.38 -3.34 -6.45
C ILE A 111 -7.00 -3.59 -5.09
N THR A 112 -6.49 -2.91 -4.07
CA THR A 112 -6.91 -3.11 -2.68
C THR A 112 -7.47 -1.82 -2.12
N PRO A 113 -8.80 -1.74 -1.88
CA PRO A 113 -9.37 -0.58 -1.21
C PRO A 113 -8.96 -0.56 0.26
N VAL A 114 -8.63 0.63 0.77
CA VAL A 114 -8.24 0.81 2.16
C VAL A 114 -8.93 2.02 2.76
N LYS A 115 -9.17 1.96 4.08
CA LYS A 115 -9.56 3.12 4.86
C LYS A 115 -8.29 3.70 5.46
N LEU A 116 -8.02 4.96 5.13
CA LEU A 116 -6.84 5.67 5.59
C LEU A 116 -7.25 6.61 6.73
N HIS A 117 -6.75 6.33 7.92
CA HIS A 117 -6.98 7.14 9.10
C HIS A 117 -5.75 7.99 9.36
N VAL A 118 -5.92 9.29 9.47
CA VAL A 118 -4.82 10.23 9.67
C VAL A 118 -5.06 11.01 10.96
N ALA A 119 -4.08 10.97 11.85
CA ALA A 119 -4.11 11.69 13.12
C ALA A 119 -2.70 12.16 13.48
N LYS A 120 -2.62 13.07 14.45
CA LYS A 120 -1.33 13.62 14.89
C LYS A 120 -0.36 12.52 15.34
N ASP A 121 -0.86 11.53 16.05
CA ASP A 121 -0.10 10.37 16.47
C ASP A 121 -1.06 9.22 16.80
N TRP A 122 -0.52 8.02 16.97
CA TRP A 122 -1.30 6.81 17.22
C TRP A 122 -0.75 6.07 18.43
N THR A 123 -1.65 5.50 19.22
CA THR A 123 -1.32 4.60 20.32
C THR A 123 -2.09 3.31 20.18
N ARG A 124 -1.49 2.20 20.63
CA ARG A 124 -2.15 0.90 20.61
C ARG A 124 -2.86 0.67 21.93
N LYS A 125 -4.15 0.38 21.86
CA LYS A 125 -4.96 0.06 23.04
C LYS A 125 -4.70 -1.37 23.51
N SER A 126 -5.15 -1.67 24.74
CA SER A 126 -5.05 -3.01 25.32
C SER A 126 -5.79 -4.08 24.50
N ASP A 127 -6.81 -3.70 23.74
CA ASP A 127 -7.53 -4.61 22.83
C ASP A 127 -6.82 -4.82 21.48
N GLY A 128 -5.65 -4.23 21.30
CA GLY A 128 -4.86 -4.30 20.07
C GLY A 128 -5.26 -3.32 18.98
N LYS A 129 -6.28 -2.51 19.20
CA LYS A 129 -6.73 -1.51 18.23
C LYS A 129 -5.93 -0.23 18.33
N TRP A 130 -5.74 0.44 17.20
CA TRP A 130 -5.12 1.75 17.15
C TRP A 130 -6.11 2.85 17.49
N ALA A 131 -5.67 3.82 18.28
CA ALA A 131 -6.45 4.99 18.63
C ALA A 131 -5.62 6.25 18.43
N PRO A 132 -6.23 7.37 17.97
CA PRO A 132 -5.50 8.61 17.80
C PRO A 132 -5.09 9.18 19.16
N VAL A 133 -3.91 9.74 19.20
CA VAL A 133 -3.40 10.54 20.33
C VAL A 133 -3.75 11.99 20.04
N GLU A 134 -4.43 12.62 20.96
CA GLU A 134 -4.80 14.04 20.84
C GLU A 134 -3.70 14.96 21.34
#